data_3d011534f4b25d28d07b2d9f5041e012
#
_entry.id   3d011534f4b25d28d07b2d9f5041e012
#
_cell.length_a   1.000
_cell.length_b   1.000
_cell.length_c   1.000
_cell.angle_alpha   90.00
_cell.angle_beta   90.00
_cell.angle_gamma   90.00
#
_symmetry.space_group_name_H-M   'P 1'
#
loop_
_entity.id
_entity.type
_entity.pdbx_description
1 polymer ?
#
loop_
_entity_poly.entity_id
_entity_poly.type
_entity_poly.pdbx_seq_one_letter_code
_entity_poly.pdbx_strand_id
1 'polypeptide(L)'
;MVQIGQPAPNFKLVDINKNEVTLDQFKGKHLVLFFFPMAWTGVCSKEMCTVQEDFNTYAGLGAQVVGVSVDSHFALKRFKEDNNIEYPLLSDFNKQAIKDYDVVQESFAGVYANTSRRATFVIDKDGVLRYAQVLPSPGDFPDMEAIKAAVKALNA
;
A
#
# COMPACT_ATOMS: atom_id res chain seq x y z
N MET A 1 2.18 -14.90 -8.67
CA MET A 1 3.15 -14.70 -7.58
C MET A 1 4.11 -13.58 -7.96
N VAL A 2 4.35 -12.64 -7.06
CA VAL A 2 5.28 -11.53 -7.30
C VAL A 2 6.69 -11.93 -6.92
N GLN A 3 7.68 -11.46 -7.69
CA GLN A 3 9.08 -11.78 -7.45
C GLN A 3 9.94 -10.52 -7.54
N ILE A 4 10.90 -10.40 -6.63
CA ILE A 4 11.89 -9.31 -6.66
C ILE A 4 12.69 -9.38 -7.97
N GLY A 5 12.86 -8.23 -8.61
CA GLY A 5 13.59 -8.12 -9.88
C GLY A 5 12.70 -8.27 -11.12
N GLN A 6 11.43 -8.60 -10.95
CA GLN A 6 10.47 -8.72 -12.04
C GLN A 6 9.53 -7.50 -12.06
N PRO A 7 8.89 -7.22 -13.21
CA PRO A 7 7.89 -6.16 -13.25
C PRO A 7 6.80 -6.40 -12.22
N ALA A 8 6.45 -5.37 -11.47
CA ALA A 8 5.33 -5.46 -10.53
C ALA A 8 4.01 -5.58 -11.30
N PRO A 9 3.02 -6.33 -10.77
CA PRO A 9 1.72 -6.41 -11.41
C PRO A 9 1.09 -5.03 -11.56
N ASN A 10 0.59 -4.73 -12.75
CA ASN A 10 -0.15 -3.49 -12.96
C ASN A 10 -1.48 -3.57 -12.21
N PHE A 11 -1.97 -2.44 -11.75
CA PHE A 11 -3.27 -2.37 -11.12
C PHE A 11 -4.09 -1.24 -11.74
N LYS A 12 -5.40 -1.34 -11.58
CA LYS A 12 -6.36 -0.36 -12.04
C LYS A 12 -7.38 -0.19 -10.93
N LEU A 13 -7.18 0.81 -10.10
CA LEU A 13 -7.96 1.06 -8.90
C LEU A 13 -8.56 2.47 -8.96
N VAL A 14 -9.41 2.81 -8.01
CA VAL A 14 -9.96 4.16 -7.92
C VAL A 14 -9.49 4.83 -6.63
N ASP A 15 -9.27 6.13 -6.73
CA ASP A 15 -8.97 6.96 -5.57
C ASP A 15 -10.25 7.43 -4.86
N ILE A 16 -10.12 8.27 -3.85
CA ILE A 16 -11.25 8.76 -3.06
C ILE A 16 -12.25 9.61 -3.86
N ASN A 17 -11.88 10.06 -5.04
CA ASN A 17 -12.73 10.86 -5.93
C ASN A 17 -13.20 10.07 -7.17
N LYS A 18 -13.06 8.75 -7.13
CA LYS A 18 -13.39 7.82 -8.23
C LYS A 18 -12.54 8.01 -9.48
N ASN A 19 -11.40 8.67 -9.38
CA ASN A 19 -10.46 8.74 -10.49
C ASN A 19 -9.71 7.43 -10.61
N GLU A 20 -9.56 6.95 -11.84
CA GLU A 20 -8.80 5.74 -12.11
C GLU A 20 -7.32 5.97 -11.90
N VAL A 21 -6.67 5.07 -11.17
CA VAL A 21 -5.23 5.11 -10.88
C VAL A 21 -4.62 3.78 -11.27
N THR A 22 -3.57 3.83 -12.07
CA THR A 22 -2.83 2.64 -12.52
C THR A 22 -1.37 2.74 -12.09
N LEU A 23 -0.69 1.59 -12.05
CA LEU A 23 0.74 1.54 -11.74
C LEU A 23 1.56 2.39 -12.72
N ASP A 24 1.19 2.39 -14.00
CA ASP A 24 1.91 3.13 -15.03
C ASP A 24 1.97 4.64 -14.76
N GLN A 25 1.03 5.19 -14.03
CA GLN A 25 1.02 6.61 -13.69
C GLN A 25 2.15 7.00 -12.74
N PHE A 26 2.78 6.03 -12.07
CA PHE A 26 3.88 6.27 -11.14
C PHE A 26 5.26 6.09 -11.77
N LYS A 27 5.35 5.67 -13.04
CA LYS A 27 6.64 5.53 -13.72
C LYS A 27 7.42 6.85 -13.69
N GLY A 28 8.72 6.75 -13.48
CA GLY A 28 9.59 7.89 -13.31
C GLY A 28 9.84 8.26 -11.86
N LYS A 29 9.11 7.66 -10.92
CA LYS A 29 9.31 7.82 -9.48
C LYS A 29 9.26 6.45 -8.80
N HIS A 30 9.96 6.33 -7.70
CA HIS A 30 9.83 5.13 -6.86
C HIS A 30 8.47 5.15 -6.19
N LEU A 31 7.88 3.98 -5.98
CA LEU A 31 6.56 3.83 -5.37
C LEU A 31 6.68 2.91 -4.15
N VAL A 32 6.13 3.36 -3.02
CA VAL A 32 5.94 2.52 -1.84
C VAL A 32 4.45 2.25 -1.72
N LEU A 33 4.09 1.00 -1.92
CA LEU A 33 2.70 0.55 -1.98
C LEU A 33 2.37 -0.21 -0.69
N PHE A 34 1.52 0.38 0.13
CA PHE A 34 1.09 -0.21 1.40
C PHE A 34 -0.29 -0.84 1.26
N PHE A 35 -0.35 -2.17 1.31
CA PHE A 35 -1.62 -2.89 1.44
C PHE A 35 -1.95 -3.04 2.91
N PHE A 36 -3.18 -2.75 3.30
CA PHE A 36 -3.64 -2.92 4.67
C PHE A 36 -5.03 -3.57 4.70
N PRO A 37 -5.35 -4.32 5.76
CA PRO A 37 -6.58 -5.12 5.81
C PRO A 37 -7.86 -4.30 5.70
N MET A 38 -8.00 -3.25 6.53
CA MET A 38 -9.25 -2.51 6.59
C MET A 38 -9.05 -1.18 7.34
N ALA A 39 -9.57 -0.10 6.79
CA ALA A 39 -9.60 1.20 7.45
C ALA A 39 -10.40 1.11 8.77
N TRP A 40 -10.13 2.01 9.69
CA TRP A 40 -10.80 2.15 10.99
C TRP A 40 -10.47 1.08 12.03
N THR A 41 -9.59 0.13 11.72
CA THR A 41 -9.09 -0.84 12.70
C THR A 41 -7.83 -0.27 13.39
N GLY A 42 -7.54 -0.75 14.61
CA GLY A 42 -6.48 -0.15 15.44
C GLY A 42 -5.09 -0.18 14.82
N VAL A 43 -4.64 -1.36 14.37
CA VAL A 43 -3.30 -1.52 13.78
C VAL A 43 -3.20 -0.82 12.43
N CYS A 44 -4.25 -0.88 11.62
CA CYS A 44 -4.27 -0.21 10.31
C CYS A 44 -4.23 1.31 10.47
N SER A 45 -5.01 1.86 11.40
CA SER A 45 -4.97 3.30 11.67
C SER A 45 -3.60 3.74 12.14
N LYS A 46 -2.97 2.98 13.03
CA LYS A 46 -1.61 3.26 13.51
C LYS A 46 -0.60 3.20 12.37
N GLU A 47 -0.68 2.18 11.51
CA GLU A 47 0.21 2.05 10.36
C GLU A 47 0.10 3.25 9.43
N MET A 48 -1.12 3.58 9.03
CA MET A 48 -1.35 4.66 8.06
C MET A 48 -0.95 6.02 8.61
N CYS A 49 -1.15 6.27 9.90
CA CYS A 49 -0.69 7.49 10.55
C CYS A 49 0.84 7.54 10.67
N THR A 50 1.49 6.40 10.94
CA THR A 50 2.96 6.32 10.97
C THR A 50 3.53 6.60 9.58
N VAL A 51 2.91 6.08 8.52
CA VAL A 51 3.32 6.38 7.15
C VAL A 51 3.19 7.89 6.87
N GLN A 52 2.12 8.51 7.36
CA GLN A 52 1.94 9.95 7.21
C GLN A 52 3.05 10.75 7.94
N GLU A 53 3.45 10.32 9.12
CA GLU A 53 4.58 10.94 9.83
C GLU A 53 5.88 10.87 9.02
N ASP A 54 6.08 9.78 8.27
CA ASP A 54 7.25 9.56 7.43
C ASP A 54 7.11 10.13 6.01
N PHE A 55 6.00 10.78 5.71
CA PHE A 55 5.65 11.21 4.35
C PHE A 55 6.75 12.05 3.70
N ASN A 56 7.27 13.04 4.44
CA ASN A 56 8.33 13.90 3.93
C ASN A 56 9.65 13.14 3.72
N THR A 57 9.91 12.11 4.52
CA THR A 57 11.08 11.25 4.36
C THR A 57 11.02 10.52 3.03
N TYR A 58 9.88 9.91 2.70
CA TYR A 58 9.72 9.22 1.43
C TYR A 58 9.80 10.20 0.25
N ALA A 59 9.16 11.36 0.36
CA ALA A 59 9.22 12.37 -0.68
C ALA A 59 10.66 12.84 -0.94
N GLY A 60 11.45 13.03 0.13
CA GLY A 60 12.86 13.39 0.04
C GLY A 60 13.71 12.30 -0.61
N LEU A 61 13.27 11.05 -0.59
CA LEU A 61 13.94 9.93 -1.25
C LEU A 61 13.44 9.70 -2.69
N GLY A 62 12.62 10.59 -3.22
CA GLY A 62 12.08 10.46 -4.57
C GLY A 62 11.00 9.39 -4.71
N ALA A 63 10.34 9.05 -3.62
CA ALA A 63 9.32 8.02 -3.61
C ALA A 63 7.93 8.61 -3.36
N GLN A 64 6.94 8.07 -4.07
CA GLN A 64 5.54 8.30 -3.77
C GLN A 64 5.02 7.19 -2.88
N VAL A 65 4.07 7.50 -2.02
CA VAL A 65 3.43 6.57 -1.10
C VAL A 65 1.97 6.41 -1.51
N VAL A 66 1.50 5.17 -1.53
CA VAL A 66 0.10 4.85 -1.84
C VAL A 66 -0.38 3.78 -0.88
N GLY A 67 -1.56 3.96 -0.31
CA GLY A 67 -2.22 2.94 0.52
C GLY A 67 -3.34 2.27 -0.26
N VAL A 68 -3.50 0.96 -0.07
CA VAL A 68 -4.53 0.15 -0.75
C VAL A 68 -5.24 -0.74 0.25
N SER A 69 -6.56 -0.74 0.21
CA SER A 69 -7.38 -1.69 0.95
C SER A 69 -8.60 -2.10 0.14
N VAL A 70 -9.34 -3.09 0.65
CA VAL A 70 -10.60 -3.53 0.01
C VAL A 70 -11.81 -2.67 0.42
N ASP A 71 -11.58 -1.62 1.21
CA ASP A 71 -12.65 -0.67 1.56
C ASP A 71 -13.14 0.07 0.33
N SER A 72 -14.40 0.54 0.37
CA SER A 72 -14.92 1.39 -0.70
C SER A 72 -14.19 2.74 -0.69
N HIS A 73 -14.20 3.44 -1.84
CA HIS A 73 -13.62 4.77 -1.89
C HIS A 73 -14.34 5.76 -0.96
N PHE A 74 -15.63 5.52 -0.67
CA PHE A 74 -16.38 6.33 0.29
C PHE A 74 -15.80 6.21 1.69
N ALA A 75 -15.53 4.98 2.14
CA ALA A 75 -14.94 4.74 3.46
C ALA A 75 -13.51 5.29 3.52
N LEU A 76 -12.72 5.11 2.47
CA LEU A 76 -11.35 5.61 2.40
C LEU A 76 -11.29 7.13 2.41
N LYS A 77 -12.24 7.79 1.76
CA LYS A 77 -12.30 9.25 1.77
C LYS A 77 -12.45 9.79 3.20
N ARG A 78 -13.39 9.22 3.96
CA ARG A 78 -13.61 9.64 5.34
C ARG A 78 -12.41 9.32 6.22
N PHE A 79 -11.82 8.14 6.03
CA PHE A 79 -10.63 7.71 6.77
C PHE A 79 -9.45 8.66 6.53
N LYS A 80 -9.24 9.03 5.27
CA LYS A 80 -8.19 9.97 4.87
C LYS A 80 -8.41 11.35 5.51
N GLU A 81 -9.64 11.86 5.47
CA GLU A 81 -9.98 13.15 6.04
C GLU A 81 -9.80 13.16 7.56
N ASP A 82 -10.33 12.16 8.25
CA ASP A 82 -10.29 12.10 9.70
C ASP A 82 -8.89 11.90 10.27
N ASN A 83 -7.98 11.32 9.50
CA ASN A 83 -6.60 11.06 9.93
C ASN A 83 -5.58 12.00 9.28
N ASN A 84 -6.03 13.00 8.52
CA ASN A 84 -5.17 13.98 7.85
C ASN A 84 -4.09 13.32 6.99
N ILE A 85 -4.46 12.27 6.25
CA ILE A 85 -3.55 11.54 5.38
C ILE A 85 -3.40 12.31 4.07
N GLU A 86 -2.16 12.64 3.69
CA GLU A 86 -1.88 13.40 2.46
C GLU A 86 -1.63 12.51 1.25
N TYR A 87 -1.15 11.27 1.44
CA TYR A 87 -0.88 10.37 0.32
C TYR A 87 -2.18 9.73 -0.19
N PRO A 88 -2.20 9.29 -1.46
CA PRO A 88 -3.38 8.66 -2.03
C PRO A 88 -3.77 7.36 -1.35
N LEU A 89 -5.07 7.15 -1.16
CA LEU A 89 -5.64 5.88 -0.76
C LEU A 89 -6.47 5.35 -1.92
N LEU A 90 -6.24 4.09 -2.28
CA LEU A 90 -6.91 3.45 -3.41
C LEU A 90 -7.80 2.32 -2.94
N SER A 91 -8.96 2.20 -3.57
CA SER A 91 -9.93 1.15 -3.26
C SER A 91 -9.73 -0.06 -4.16
N ASP A 92 -9.43 -1.20 -3.55
CA ASP A 92 -9.44 -2.51 -4.20
C ASP A 92 -10.71 -3.28 -3.77
N PHE A 93 -11.85 -2.60 -3.80
CA PHE A 93 -13.12 -3.20 -3.39
C PHE A 93 -13.43 -4.48 -4.16
N ASN A 94 -13.04 -4.54 -5.43
CA ASN A 94 -13.24 -5.70 -6.28
C ASN A 94 -12.17 -6.78 -6.11
N LYS A 95 -11.20 -6.56 -5.23
CA LYS A 95 -10.22 -7.57 -4.79
C LYS A 95 -9.31 -8.08 -5.90
N GLN A 96 -9.07 -7.27 -6.93
CA GLN A 96 -8.20 -7.66 -8.03
C GLN A 96 -6.72 -7.49 -7.67
N ALA A 97 -6.35 -6.34 -7.09
CA ALA A 97 -4.96 -6.07 -6.76
C ALA A 97 -4.43 -7.01 -5.66
N ILE A 98 -5.25 -7.34 -4.66
CA ILE A 98 -4.81 -8.28 -3.61
C ILE A 98 -4.55 -9.67 -4.17
N LYS A 99 -5.27 -10.08 -5.21
CA LYS A 99 -5.02 -11.35 -5.89
C LYS A 99 -3.75 -11.29 -6.73
N ASP A 100 -3.59 -10.23 -7.50
CA ASP A 100 -2.44 -10.08 -8.39
C ASP A 100 -1.13 -9.95 -7.62
N TYR A 101 -1.16 -9.35 -6.43
CA TYR A 101 0.02 -9.23 -5.56
C TYR A 101 0.15 -10.39 -4.57
N ASP A 102 -0.75 -11.38 -4.63
CA ASP A 102 -0.73 -12.55 -3.76
C ASP A 102 -0.75 -12.19 -2.27
N VAL A 103 -1.63 -11.27 -1.90
CA VAL A 103 -1.76 -10.78 -0.51
C VAL A 103 -3.18 -10.95 0.02
N VAL A 104 -3.89 -11.98 -0.41
CA VAL A 104 -5.23 -12.26 0.10
C VAL A 104 -5.15 -12.80 1.53
N GLN A 105 -5.85 -12.12 2.45
CA GLN A 105 -6.06 -12.58 3.81
C GLN A 105 -7.42 -13.28 3.85
N GLU A 106 -7.43 -14.60 3.98
CA GLU A 106 -8.66 -15.38 3.89
C GLU A 106 -9.68 -15.03 4.98
N SER A 107 -9.18 -14.77 6.19
CA SER A 107 -10.03 -14.38 7.31
C SER A 107 -9.41 -13.23 8.09
N PHE A 108 -10.21 -12.20 8.36
CA PHE A 108 -9.82 -11.05 9.16
C PHE A 108 -10.83 -10.82 10.26
N ALA A 109 -10.35 -10.64 11.50
CA ALA A 109 -11.18 -10.40 12.68
C ALA A 109 -12.22 -11.50 12.94
N GLY A 110 -12.04 -12.68 12.35
CA GLY A 110 -12.96 -13.82 12.51
C GLY A 110 -14.30 -13.67 11.79
N VAL A 111 -14.52 -12.57 11.07
CA VAL A 111 -15.81 -12.28 10.43
C VAL A 111 -15.72 -11.83 8.98
N TYR A 112 -14.57 -11.34 8.54
CA TYR A 112 -14.42 -10.83 7.16
C TYR A 112 -13.58 -11.77 6.32
N ALA A 113 -14.02 -12.04 5.11
CA ALA A 113 -13.32 -12.92 4.19
C ALA A 113 -12.63 -12.11 3.10
N ASN A 114 -11.43 -12.57 2.71
CA ASN A 114 -10.71 -12.06 1.55
C ASN A 114 -10.42 -10.56 1.61
N THR A 115 -9.91 -10.10 2.74
CA THR A 115 -9.32 -8.76 2.86
C THR A 115 -7.87 -8.81 2.42
N SER A 116 -7.18 -7.68 2.45
CA SER A 116 -5.75 -7.67 2.17
C SER A 116 -4.94 -8.12 3.39
N ARG A 117 -3.86 -8.84 3.14
CA ARG A 117 -2.79 -8.97 4.13
C ARG A 117 -2.15 -7.59 4.32
N ARG A 118 -1.50 -7.40 5.46
CA ARG A 118 -0.66 -6.23 5.67
C ARG A 118 0.65 -6.49 4.95
N ALA A 119 0.89 -5.72 3.89
CA ALA A 119 2.05 -5.94 3.02
C ALA A 119 2.55 -4.62 2.46
N THR A 120 3.85 -4.55 2.22
CA THR A 120 4.47 -3.37 1.63
C THR A 120 5.35 -3.79 0.47
N PHE A 121 5.20 -3.12 -0.65
CA PHE A 121 5.99 -3.35 -1.85
C PHE A 121 6.71 -2.05 -2.23
N VAL A 122 8.00 -2.16 -2.53
CA VAL A 122 8.77 -1.04 -3.06
C VAL A 122 9.05 -1.33 -4.54
N ILE A 123 8.57 -0.44 -5.38
CA ILE A 123 8.64 -0.56 -6.84
C ILE A 123 9.48 0.61 -7.35
N ASP A 124 10.47 0.32 -8.20
CA ASP A 124 11.34 1.38 -8.69
C ASP A 124 10.68 2.20 -9.80
N LYS A 125 11.38 3.25 -10.24
CA LYS A 125 10.88 4.17 -11.27
C LYS A 125 10.58 3.51 -12.61
N ASP A 126 11.12 2.31 -12.85
CA ASP A 126 10.90 1.55 -14.08
C ASP A 126 9.78 0.52 -13.93
N GLY A 127 9.12 0.46 -12.76
CA GLY A 127 8.03 -0.46 -12.50
C GLY A 127 8.48 -1.84 -12.05
N VAL A 128 9.74 -2.00 -11.65
CA VAL A 128 10.29 -3.29 -11.21
C VAL A 128 10.19 -3.41 -9.70
N LEU A 129 9.72 -4.57 -9.23
CA LEU A 129 9.62 -4.84 -7.79
C LEU A 129 11.01 -5.03 -7.19
N ARG A 130 11.34 -4.21 -6.18
CA ARG A 130 12.66 -4.24 -5.54
C ARG A 130 12.64 -4.73 -4.10
N TYR A 131 11.51 -4.64 -3.43
CA TYR A 131 11.40 -5.06 -2.03
C TYR A 131 9.97 -5.47 -1.75
N ALA A 132 9.79 -6.50 -0.93
CA ALA A 132 8.48 -6.94 -0.48
C ALA A 132 8.54 -7.34 1.00
N GLN A 133 7.53 -6.90 1.75
CA GLN A 133 7.36 -7.29 3.14
C GLN A 133 5.90 -7.68 3.31
N VAL A 134 5.64 -8.99 3.46
CA VAL A 134 4.29 -9.53 3.65
C VAL A 134 4.22 -10.10 5.05
N LEU A 135 3.35 -9.55 5.89
CA LEU A 135 3.27 -9.94 7.28
C LEU A 135 2.32 -11.14 7.45
N PRO A 136 2.69 -12.11 8.30
CA PRO A 136 1.90 -13.33 8.46
C PRO A 136 0.59 -13.11 9.21
N SER A 137 0.50 -12.08 10.05
CA SER A 137 -0.68 -11.80 10.86
C SER A 137 -1.14 -10.36 10.72
N PRO A 138 -2.47 -10.11 10.66
CA PRO A 138 -2.99 -8.74 10.60
C PRO A 138 -2.63 -7.87 11.81
N GLY A 139 -2.31 -8.50 12.94
CA GLY A 139 -1.89 -7.79 14.15
C GLY A 139 -0.43 -7.36 14.15
N ASP A 140 0.38 -7.86 13.22
CA ASP A 140 1.78 -7.49 13.10
C ASP A 140 1.92 -6.07 12.55
N PHE A 141 2.91 -5.33 13.04
CA PHE A 141 3.20 -3.99 12.55
C PHE A 141 4.36 -4.05 11.56
N PRO A 142 4.32 -3.27 10.46
CA PRO A 142 5.41 -3.28 9.48
C PRO A 142 6.74 -2.83 10.07
N ASP A 143 7.83 -3.38 9.52
CA ASP A 143 9.17 -2.89 9.82
C ASP A 143 9.43 -1.65 8.95
N MET A 144 9.10 -0.49 9.49
CA MET A 144 9.18 0.79 8.77
C MET A 144 10.63 1.16 8.44
N GLU A 145 11.58 0.82 9.30
CA GLU A 145 12.99 1.12 9.05
C GLU A 145 13.53 0.31 7.87
N ALA A 146 13.13 -0.97 7.75
CA ALA A 146 13.51 -1.81 6.62
C ALA A 146 12.92 -1.27 5.31
N ILE A 147 11.69 -0.79 5.34
CA ILE A 147 11.03 -0.20 4.17
C ILE A 147 11.77 1.06 3.72
N LYS A 148 12.08 1.97 4.65
CA LYS A 148 12.83 3.19 4.34
C LYS A 148 14.22 2.88 3.80
N ALA A 149 14.89 1.89 4.38
CA ALA A 149 16.19 1.44 3.91
C ALA A 149 16.14 0.91 2.48
N ALA A 150 15.09 0.16 2.14
CA ALA A 150 14.88 -0.37 0.79
C ALA A 150 14.71 0.76 -0.23
N VAL A 151 13.95 1.80 0.11
CA VAL A 151 13.76 2.98 -0.75
C VAL A 151 15.07 3.73 -0.92
N LYS A 152 15.80 3.93 0.18
CA LYS A 152 17.10 4.63 0.15
C LYS A 152 18.09 3.89 -0.74
N ALA A 153 18.10 2.57 -0.71
CA ALA A 153 19.01 1.75 -1.52
C ALA A 153 18.79 1.94 -3.03
N LEU A 154 17.58 2.32 -3.46
CA LEU A 154 17.29 2.59 -4.87
C LEU A 154 17.98 3.85 -5.39
N ASN A 155 18.40 4.73 -4.50
CA ASN A 155 19.05 6.00 -4.84
C ASN A 155 20.59 5.93 -4.69
N ALA A 156 21.09 4.77 -4.35
CA ALA A 156 22.52 4.55 -4.16
C ALA A 156 23.25 4.32 -5.48
#